data_34c8a3d8f435899a88ae5c42a4b59035
#
_entry.id   34c8a3d8f435899a88ae5c42a4b59035
#
_cell.length_a   1.000
_cell.length_b   1.000
_cell.length_c   1.000
_cell.angle_alpha   90.00
_cell.angle_beta   90.00
_cell.angle_gamma   90.00
#
_symmetry.space_group_name_H-M   'P 1'
#
loop_
_entity.id
_entity.type
_entity.pdbx_description
1 polymer ?
#
loop_
_entity_poly.entity_id
_entity_poly.type
_entity_poly.pdbx_seq_one_letter_code
_entity_poly.pdbx_strand_id
1 'polypeptide(L)'
;MLIQMPILFALYRVFMNVPAYVNQVKEAFFPMVEKLANTAGSAEFLSNSENFSNAAMYAKQFTNEAFTSGNAEYIQNTFIDVLYKASTSEWKNLADHFPTLATEITDTMQKMEHYNNFLGLNMGNSPSYMVHEAIAAGAWLMVVAGLAIPVLSALTQWLNVKLMPQASDASSNNDNSSMAASMKMMNNVMPIMSAVFCYTLPSGMGLYWIAGSVVRSVQQVLINKHIDKMDIDAQIKKNLEKRDAKLRKQGIDPAKLNNYANMSTRNVKTSSAPAATKAKAPSMTQEQKEEAMRKATEYYNKNAAKPGSLASKANMVRDYNEKNNK
;
A
#
# COMPACT_ATOMS: atom_id res chain seq x y z
N MET A 1 -1.83 -0.24 7.00
CA MET A 1 -1.60 -0.18 5.54
C MET A 1 -2.80 0.34 4.76
N LEU A 2 -4.04 -0.14 4.97
CA LEU A 2 -5.23 0.33 4.22
C LEU A 2 -5.49 1.84 4.34
N ILE A 3 -5.24 2.46 5.51
CA ILE A 3 -5.42 3.91 5.72
C ILE A 3 -4.41 4.77 4.94
N GLN A 4 -3.24 4.22 4.60
CA GLN A 4 -2.22 4.95 3.84
C GLN A 4 -2.50 5.00 2.34
N MET A 5 -3.27 4.05 1.81
CA MET A 5 -3.57 3.98 0.37
C MET A 5 -4.30 5.23 -0.17
N PRO A 6 -5.37 5.74 0.50
CA PRO A 6 -6.02 6.98 0.04
C PRO A 6 -5.07 8.18 0.04
N ILE A 7 -4.20 8.30 1.05
CA ILE A 7 -3.21 9.39 1.13
C ILE A 7 -2.20 9.28 -0.02
N LEU A 8 -1.76 8.08 -0.33
CA LEU A 8 -0.80 7.81 -1.41
C LEU A 8 -1.41 8.13 -2.77
N PHE A 9 -2.67 7.75 -3.01
CA PHE A 9 -3.40 8.13 -4.22
C PHE A 9 -3.63 9.63 -4.33
N ALA A 10 -3.97 10.30 -3.23
CA ALA A 10 -4.13 11.75 -3.20
C ALA A 10 -2.82 12.46 -3.53
N LEU A 11 -1.71 12.05 -2.90
CA LEU A 11 -0.37 12.58 -3.19
C LEU A 11 0.04 12.31 -4.64
N TYR A 12 -0.16 11.10 -5.14
CA TYR A 12 0.11 10.77 -6.54
C TYR A 12 -0.65 11.71 -7.47
N ARG A 13 -1.94 11.93 -7.22
CA ARG A 13 -2.76 12.84 -8.02
C ARG A 13 -2.26 14.29 -7.97
N VAL A 14 -1.83 14.76 -6.79
CA VAL A 14 -1.24 16.10 -6.65
C VAL A 14 0.08 16.22 -7.41
N PHE A 15 1.01 15.27 -7.26
CA PHE A 15 2.29 15.30 -7.95
C PHE A 15 2.16 15.13 -9.48
N MET A 16 1.14 14.39 -9.91
CA MET A 16 0.86 14.23 -11.33
C MET A 16 0.17 15.44 -11.96
N ASN A 17 -0.36 16.37 -11.14
CA ASN A 17 -1.11 17.54 -11.63
C ASN A 17 -0.96 18.75 -10.70
N VAL A 18 0.31 19.09 -10.39
CA VAL A 18 0.63 20.19 -9.47
C VAL A 18 -0.02 21.52 -9.85
N PRO A 19 -0.08 21.94 -11.13
CA PRO A 19 -0.73 23.19 -11.52
C PRO A 19 -2.22 23.29 -11.13
N ALA A 20 -2.91 22.15 -11.02
CA ALA A 20 -4.32 22.13 -10.58
C ALA A 20 -4.50 22.40 -9.08
N TYR A 21 -3.44 22.23 -8.28
CA TYR A 21 -3.48 22.35 -6.81
C TYR A 21 -2.64 23.50 -6.26
N VAL A 22 -1.65 23.98 -7.02
CA VAL A 22 -0.70 25.02 -6.60
C VAL A 22 -0.81 26.21 -7.56
N ASN A 23 -1.51 27.24 -7.13
CA ASN A 23 -1.78 28.43 -7.97
C ASN A 23 -0.49 29.09 -8.47
N GLN A 24 0.56 29.19 -7.65
CA GLN A 24 1.84 29.79 -8.08
C GLN A 24 2.45 29.08 -9.29
N VAL A 25 2.34 27.75 -9.34
CA VAL A 25 2.83 26.97 -10.48
C VAL A 25 1.95 27.23 -11.69
N LYS A 26 0.63 27.26 -11.53
CA LYS A 26 -0.32 27.57 -12.59
C LYS A 26 -0.08 28.98 -13.16
N GLU A 27 0.03 29.98 -12.29
CA GLU A 27 0.26 31.39 -12.68
C GLU A 27 1.58 31.60 -13.42
N ALA A 28 2.59 30.82 -13.13
CA ALA A 28 3.89 30.91 -13.84
C ALA A 28 3.78 30.52 -15.33
N PHE A 29 2.78 29.72 -15.71
CA PHE A 29 2.49 29.37 -17.10
C PHE A 29 1.70 30.44 -17.86
N PHE A 30 0.88 31.24 -17.20
CA PHE A 30 -0.10 32.11 -17.85
C PHE A 30 0.50 33.05 -18.92
N PRO A 31 1.62 33.79 -18.68
CA PRO A 31 2.14 34.71 -19.67
C PRO A 31 2.50 34.06 -21.01
N MET A 32 2.99 32.83 -20.94
CA MET A 32 3.38 32.04 -22.11
C MET A 32 2.18 31.34 -22.73
N VAL A 33 1.35 30.66 -21.90
CA VAL A 33 0.21 29.85 -22.39
C VAL A 33 -0.88 30.71 -23.00
N GLU A 34 -1.12 31.92 -22.48
CA GLU A 34 -2.06 32.89 -23.09
C GLU A 34 -1.65 33.25 -24.51
N LYS A 35 -0.38 33.54 -24.75
CA LYS A 35 0.14 33.82 -26.07
C LYS A 35 0.13 32.59 -26.97
N LEU A 36 0.53 31.44 -26.42
CA LEU A 36 0.58 30.17 -27.14
C LEU A 36 -0.84 29.74 -27.60
N ALA A 37 -1.86 29.91 -26.74
CA ALA A 37 -3.26 29.58 -27.07
C ALA A 37 -3.80 30.40 -28.25
N ASN A 38 -3.28 31.62 -28.45
CA ASN A 38 -3.65 32.48 -29.55
C ASN A 38 -2.75 32.30 -30.80
N THR A 39 -1.76 31.38 -30.74
CA THR A 39 -0.85 31.09 -31.86
C THR A 39 -1.39 29.94 -32.71
N ALA A 40 -1.49 30.15 -34.01
CA ALA A 40 -1.96 29.10 -34.93
C ALA A 40 -1.09 27.87 -34.90
N GLY A 41 -1.70 26.69 -34.92
CA GLY A 41 -0.99 25.38 -34.89
C GLY A 41 -0.54 24.90 -33.51
N SER A 42 -0.67 25.73 -32.46
CA SER A 42 -0.21 25.36 -31.10
C SER A 42 -0.99 24.17 -30.53
N ALA A 43 -2.28 24.10 -30.72
CA ALA A 43 -3.11 22.98 -30.26
C ALA A 43 -2.73 21.67 -30.97
N GLU A 44 -2.52 21.72 -32.28
CA GLU A 44 -2.09 20.57 -33.07
C GLU A 44 -0.69 20.08 -32.63
N PHE A 45 0.24 21.01 -32.42
CA PHE A 45 1.58 20.71 -31.98
C PHE A 45 1.64 20.08 -30.59
N LEU A 46 0.86 20.63 -29.63
CA LEU A 46 0.80 20.11 -28.26
C LEU A 46 0.02 18.80 -28.12
N SER A 47 -0.94 18.53 -29.00
CA SER A 47 -1.70 17.26 -28.99
C SER A 47 -0.97 16.10 -29.65
N ASN A 48 0.13 16.37 -30.37
CA ASN A 48 0.90 15.34 -31.06
C ASN A 48 1.85 14.61 -30.12
N SER A 49 1.69 13.28 -30.03
CA SER A 49 2.54 12.40 -29.18
C SER A 49 3.99 12.30 -29.67
N GLU A 50 4.29 12.70 -30.91
CA GLU A 50 5.67 12.79 -31.41
C GLU A 50 6.40 14.00 -30.82
N ASN A 51 5.67 15.08 -30.53
CA ASN A 51 6.23 16.30 -29.94
C ASN A 51 6.24 16.26 -28.41
N PHE A 52 5.21 15.65 -27.80
CA PHE A 52 5.08 15.51 -26.35
C PHE A 52 4.66 14.09 -25.99
N SER A 53 5.53 13.38 -25.31
CA SER A 53 5.34 11.98 -24.91
C SER A 53 4.07 11.75 -24.05
N ASN A 54 3.63 12.78 -23.33
CA ASN A 54 2.45 12.76 -22.48
C ASN A 54 1.17 13.25 -23.17
N ALA A 55 1.21 13.73 -24.41
CA ALA A 55 0.06 14.26 -25.14
C ALA A 55 -1.11 13.26 -25.22
N ALA A 56 -0.80 11.97 -25.43
CA ALA A 56 -1.83 10.91 -25.47
C ALA A 56 -2.65 10.83 -24.19
N MET A 57 -2.08 11.17 -23.03
CA MET A 57 -2.76 11.16 -21.73
C MET A 57 -3.86 12.24 -21.67
N TYR A 58 -3.66 13.34 -22.40
CA TYR A 58 -4.55 14.50 -22.43
C TYR A 58 -5.38 14.60 -23.72
N ALA A 59 -5.32 13.60 -24.61
CA ALA A 59 -6.03 13.61 -25.89
C ALA A 59 -7.54 13.93 -25.78
N LYS A 60 -8.19 13.44 -24.71
CA LYS A 60 -9.60 13.73 -24.43
C LYS A 60 -9.88 15.21 -24.11
N GLN A 61 -8.89 15.94 -23.60
CA GLN A 61 -9.07 17.36 -23.32
C GLN A 61 -9.08 18.16 -24.61
N PHE A 62 -8.25 17.82 -25.57
CA PHE A 62 -8.23 18.48 -26.90
C PHE A 62 -9.49 18.24 -27.73
N THR A 63 -10.20 17.15 -27.49
CA THR A 63 -11.46 16.81 -28.19
C THR A 63 -12.71 17.20 -27.39
N ASN A 64 -12.54 17.79 -26.21
CA ASN A 64 -13.66 18.20 -25.36
C ASN A 64 -14.40 19.41 -26.00
N GLU A 65 -15.74 19.48 -25.79
CA GLU A 65 -16.58 20.59 -26.27
C GLU A 65 -16.08 21.95 -25.79
N ALA A 66 -15.64 22.05 -24.51
CA ALA A 66 -15.09 23.28 -23.96
C ALA A 66 -13.81 23.73 -24.68
N PHE A 67 -12.97 22.80 -25.14
CA PHE A 67 -11.78 23.12 -25.93
C PHE A 67 -12.16 23.55 -27.34
N THR A 68 -13.00 22.79 -28.02
CA THR A 68 -13.38 23.03 -29.42
C THR A 68 -14.28 24.26 -29.59
N SER A 69 -15.03 24.63 -28.54
CA SER A 69 -15.83 25.90 -28.52
C SER A 69 -15.00 27.14 -28.25
N GLY A 70 -13.69 27.00 -27.98
CA GLY A 70 -12.81 28.15 -27.76
C GLY A 70 -12.83 28.70 -26.32
N ASN A 71 -13.21 27.89 -25.31
CA ASN A 71 -13.15 28.33 -23.91
C ASN A 71 -11.68 28.57 -23.52
N ALA A 72 -11.31 29.84 -23.35
CA ALA A 72 -9.91 30.24 -23.12
C ALA A 72 -9.29 29.59 -21.86
N GLU A 73 -10.05 29.53 -20.75
CA GLU A 73 -9.58 28.93 -19.53
C GLU A 73 -9.34 27.42 -19.69
N TYR A 74 -10.23 26.74 -20.40
CA TYR A 74 -10.08 25.30 -20.65
C TYR A 74 -8.87 25.00 -21.54
N ILE A 75 -8.66 25.78 -22.60
CA ILE A 75 -7.52 25.69 -23.51
C ILE A 75 -6.21 25.89 -22.73
N GLN A 76 -6.14 26.97 -21.93
CA GLN A 76 -4.97 27.27 -21.10
C GLN A 76 -4.66 26.12 -20.13
N ASN A 77 -5.66 25.61 -19.42
CA ASN A 77 -5.48 24.49 -18.50
C ASN A 77 -4.98 23.23 -19.23
N THR A 78 -5.54 22.92 -20.40
CA THR A 78 -5.09 21.78 -21.22
C THR A 78 -3.63 21.93 -21.64
N PHE A 79 -3.22 23.11 -22.08
CA PHE A 79 -1.84 23.38 -22.44
C PHE A 79 -0.88 23.27 -21.23
N ILE A 80 -1.28 23.82 -20.09
CA ILE A 80 -0.54 23.69 -18.83
C ILE A 80 -0.35 22.22 -18.43
N ASP A 81 -1.41 21.40 -18.54
CA ASP A 81 -1.36 19.98 -18.20
C ASP A 81 -0.33 19.21 -19.04
N VAL A 82 -0.24 19.50 -20.33
CA VAL A 82 0.76 18.91 -21.22
C VAL A 82 2.16 19.42 -20.89
N LEU A 83 2.32 20.76 -20.79
CA LEU A 83 3.63 21.41 -20.63
C LEU A 83 4.26 21.18 -19.26
N TYR A 84 3.45 21.03 -18.20
CA TYR A 84 3.99 20.77 -16.86
C TYR A 84 4.79 19.48 -16.78
N LYS A 85 4.48 18.49 -17.61
CA LYS A 85 5.20 17.20 -17.68
C LYS A 85 6.17 17.08 -18.83
N ALA A 86 6.33 18.14 -19.57
CA ALA A 86 7.26 18.14 -20.70
C ALA A 86 8.69 18.01 -20.24
N SER A 87 9.46 17.21 -20.95
CA SER A 87 10.89 17.05 -20.78
C SER A 87 11.65 18.29 -21.26
N THR A 88 12.91 18.43 -20.86
CA THR A 88 13.77 19.53 -21.32
C THR A 88 13.91 19.55 -22.83
N SER A 89 13.94 18.38 -23.48
CA SER A 89 14.00 18.27 -24.95
C SER A 89 12.69 18.71 -25.61
N GLU A 90 11.54 18.38 -25.03
CA GLU A 90 10.23 18.81 -25.51
C GLU A 90 10.02 20.33 -25.37
N TRP A 91 10.51 20.93 -24.26
CA TRP A 91 10.54 22.37 -24.08
C TRP A 91 11.40 23.09 -25.14
N LYS A 92 12.56 22.54 -25.48
CA LYS A 92 13.41 23.07 -26.56
C LYS A 92 12.71 22.96 -27.92
N ASN A 93 12.11 21.80 -28.20
CA ASN A 93 11.35 21.58 -29.42
C ASN A 93 10.20 22.60 -29.57
N LEU A 94 9.50 22.91 -28.46
CA LEU A 94 8.47 23.94 -28.43
C LEU A 94 9.04 25.32 -28.76
N ALA A 95 10.17 25.71 -28.17
CA ALA A 95 10.81 26.99 -28.40
C ALA A 95 11.32 27.12 -29.85
N ASP A 96 11.86 26.05 -30.41
CA ASP A 96 12.33 25.99 -31.79
C ASP A 96 11.17 26.08 -32.79
N HIS A 97 10.02 25.48 -32.48
CA HIS A 97 8.82 25.51 -33.33
C HIS A 97 8.09 26.85 -33.28
N PHE A 98 8.13 27.54 -32.15
CA PHE A 98 7.52 28.87 -31.96
C PHE A 98 8.55 29.93 -31.60
N PRO A 99 9.43 30.34 -32.55
CA PRO A 99 10.56 31.23 -32.25
C PRO A 99 10.13 32.62 -31.75
N THR A 100 8.92 33.07 -32.09
CA THR A 100 8.34 34.31 -31.58
C THR A 100 8.02 34.30 -30.10
N LEU A 101 7.88 33.12 -29.52
CA LEU A 101 7.59 32.87 -28.10
C LEU A 101 8.75 32.23 -27.36
N ALA A 102 9.91 32.06 -28.01
CA ALA A 102 11.04 31.33 -27.45
C ALA A 102 11.53 31.90 -26.12
N THR A 103 11.47 33.21 -25.93
CA THR A 103 11.84 33.86 -24.66
C THR A 103 10.88 33.46 -23.54
N GLU A 104 9.58 33.60 -23.75
CA GLU A 104 8.55 33.27 -22.77
C GLU A 104 8.54 31.76 -22.44
N ILE A 105 8.77 30.91 -23.44
CA ILE A 105 8.87 29.47 -23.28
C ILE A 105 10.08 29.14 -22.40
N THR A 106 11.25 29.73 -22.68
CA THR A 106 12.47 29.48 -21.90
C THR A 106 12.35 30.00 -20.47
N ASP A 107 11.79 31.20 -20.28
CA ASP A 107 11.56 31.78 -18.95
C ASP A 107 10.60 30.92 -18.12
N THR A 108 9.53 30.40 -18.74
CA THR A 108 8.59 29.50 -18.08
C THR A 108 9.26 28.17 -17.71
N MET A 109 10.03 27.58 -18.60
CA MET A 109 10.80 26.37 -18.35
C MET A 109 11.75 26.56 -17.15
N GLN A 110 12.52 27.66 -17.12
CA GLN A 110 13.44 27.94 -16.01
C GLN A 110 12.71 28.12 -14.67
N LYS A 111 11.52 28.78 -14.67
CA LYS A 111 10.68 28.89 -13.46
C LYS A 111 10.22 27.52 -12.99
N MET A 112 9.80 26.63 -13.90
CA MET A 112 9.38 25.26 -13.56
C MET A 112 10.55 24.44 -13.03
N GLU A 113 11.71 24.52 -13.63
CA GLU A 113 12.92 23.88 -13.11
C GLU A 113 13.25 24.39 -11.69
N HIS A 114 13.14 25.69 -11.45
CA HIS A 114 13.37 26.26 -10.12
C HIS A 114 12.35 25.77 -9.08
N TYR A 115 11.06 25.76 -9.41
CA TYR A 115 10.00 25.31 -8.50
C TYR A 115 10.07 23.82 -8.18
N ASN A 116 10.46 23.03 -9.15
CA ASN A 116 10.58 21.58 -8.99
C ASN A 116 11.94 21.15 -8.41
N ASN A 117 12.92 22.04 -8.31
CA ASN A 117 14.25 21.69 -7.82
C ASN A 117 14.30 21.66 -6.29
N PHE A 118 14.65 20.50 -5.75
CA PHE A 118 14.95 20.32 -4.34
C PHE A 118 16.26 19.52 -4.20
N LEU A 119 17.24 20.12 -3.53
CA LEU A 119 18.59 19.54 -3.38
C LEU A 119 19.27 19.15 -4.71
N GLY A 120 19.03 19.92 -5.77
CA GLY A 120 19.59 19.64 -7.10
C GLY A 120 18.84 18.58 -7.90
N LEU A 121 17.76 18.03 -7.38
CA LEU A 121 16.92 17.04 -8.06
C LEU A 121 15.56 17.63 -8.42
N ASN A 122 15.09 17.33 -9.63
CA ASN A 122 13.74 17.71 -10.05
C ASN A 122 12.72 16.76 -9.39
N MET A 123 11.90 17.31 -8.50
CA MET A 123 10.90 16.55 -7.72
C MET A 123 9.72 16.06 -8.56
N GLY A 124 9.44 16.73 -9.69
CA GLY A 124 8.40 16.34 -10.62
C GLY A 124 8.77 15.15 -11.51
N ASN A 125 10.07 14.95 -11.73
CA ASN A 125 10.60 13.88 -12.57
C ASN A 125 10.80 12.59 -11.75
N SER A 126 10.70 11.43 -12.43
CA SER A 126 11.07 10.16 -11.80
C SER A 126 12.59 9.99 -11.80
N PRO A 127 13.15 9.28 -10.79
CA PRO A 127 14.57 8.92 -10.80
C PRO A 127 14.99 8.17 -12.06
N SER A 128 14.12 7.31 -12.62
CA SER A 128 14.39 6.60 -13.88
C SER A 128 14.64 7.55 -15.05
N TYR A 129 13.80 8.58 -15.17
CA TYR A 129 13.97 9.61 -16.20
C TYR A 129 15.26 10.41 -16.00
N MET A 130 15.51 10.91 -14.77
CA MET A 130 16.72 11.67 -14.45
C MET A 130 18.01 10.89 -14.70
N VAL A 131 18.03 9.60 -14.33
CA VAL A 131 19.17 8.71 -14.58
C VAL A 131 19.40 8.52 -16.07
N HIS A 132 18.33 8.34 -16.84
CA HIS A 132 18.44 8.16 -18.29
C HIS A 132 19.01 9.42 -18.98
N GLU A 133 18.49 10.59 -18.65
CA GLU A 133 19.04 11.87 -19.17
C GLU A 133 20.48 12.10 -18.72
N ALA A 134 20.80 11.82 -17.46
CA ALA A 134 22.13 12.00 -16.92
C ALA A 134 23.17 11.08 -17.59
N ILE A 135 22.80 9.84 -17.91
CA ILE A 135 23.65 8.92 -18.67
C ILE A 135 23.87 9.45 -20.09
N ALA A 136 22.83 9.90 -20.77
CA ALA A 136 22.94 10.48 -22.12
C ALA A 136 23.82 11.73 -22.16
N ALA A 137 23.80 12.54 -21.07
CA ALA A 137 24.62 13.73 -20.91
C ALA A 137 26.05 13.45 -20.37
N GLY A 138 26.37 12.19 -19.99
CA GLY A 138 27.65 11.86 -19.35
C GLY A 138 27.81 12.40 -17.93
N ALA A 139 26.72 12.82 -17.27
CA ALA A 139 26.71 13.47 -15.95
C ALA A 139 26.63 12.45 -14.81
N TRP A 140 27.70 11.70 -14.55
CA TRP A 140 27.71 10.60 -13.57
C TRP A 140 27.29 10.99 -12.16
N LEU A 141 27.58 12.22 -11.73
CA LEU A 141 27.15 12.72 -10.42
C LEU A 141 25.61 12.77 -10.31
N MET A 142 24.94 13.18 -11.38
CA MET A 142 23.48 13.18 -11.45
C MET A 142 22.89 11.78 -11.50
N VAL A 143 23.57 10.80 -12.11
CA VAL A 143 23.19 9.39 -12.05
C VAL A 143 23.17 8.89 -10.60
N VAL A 144 24.23 9.17 -9.84
CA VAL A 144 24.34 8.81 -8.43
C VAL A 144 23.25 9.50 -7.61
N ALA A 145 23.00 10.78 -7.84
CA ALA A 145 21.98 11.55 -7.16
C ALA A 145 20.56 11.01 -7.44
N GLY A 146 20.26 10.66 -8.70
CA GLY A 146 18.99 10.05 -9.10
C GLY A 146 18.77 8.66 -8.47
N LEU A 147 19.82 7.84 -8.37
CA LEU A 147 19.76 6.53 -7.73
C LEU A 147 19.72 6.61 -6.19
N ALA A 148 20.08 7.73 -5.58
CA ALA A 148 20.05 7.88 -4.12
C ALA A 148 18.65 7.69 -3.55
N ILE A 149 17.60 8.18 -4.23
CA ILE A 149 16.20 8.07 -3.76
C ILE A 149 15.75 6.60 -3.66
N PRO A 150 15.80 5.77 -4.73
CA PRO A 150 15.38 4.37 -4.63
C PRO A 150 16.26 3.55 -3.67
N VAL A 151 17.57 3.83 -3.60
CA VAL A 151 18.47 3.15 -2.66
C VAL A 151 18.13 3.50 -1.21
N LEU A 152 17.95 4.78 -0.87
CA LEU A 152 17.54 5.21 0.46
C LEU A 152 16.16 4.65 0.84
N SER A 153 15.24 4.58 -0.11
CA SER A 153 13.94 3.95 0.09
C SER A 153 14.06 2.46 0.47
N ALA A 154 14.89 1.70 -0.27
CA ALA A 154 15.14 0.30 0.04
C ALA A 154 15.80 0.12 1.42
N LEU A 155 16.81 0.94 1.74
CA LEU A 155 17.52 0.88 3.02
C LEU A 155 16.62 1.21 4.21
N THR A 156 15.81 2.26 4.10
CA THR A 156 14.88 2.65 5.16
C THR A 156 13.78 1.62 5.34
N GLN A 157 13.29 1.02 4.27
CA GLN A 157 12.30 -0.05 4.34
C GLN A 157 12.88 -1.33 4.94
N TRP A 158 14.10 -1.70 4.58
CA TRP A 158 14.80 -2.84 5.17
C TRP A 158 15.03 -2.64 6.69
N LEU A 159 15.40 -1.42 7.09
CA LEU A 159 15.53 -1.06 8.51
C LEU A 159 14.19 -1.23 9.26
N ASN A 160 13.08 -0.76 8.68
CA ASN A 160 11.76 -0.94 9.25
C ASN A 160 11.41 -2.42 9.45
N VAL A 161 11.69 -3.27 8.46
CA VAL A 161 11.46 -4.72 8.58
C VAL A 161 12.29 -5.33 9.71
N LYS A 162 13.56 -4.94 9.84
CA LYS A 162 14.44 -5.44 10.91
C LYS A 162 14.04 -4.97 12.31
N LEU A 163 13.45 -3.79 12.44
CA LEU A 163 12.99 -3.26 13.72
C LEU A 163 11.67 -3.87 14.19
N MET A 164 10.94 -4.59 13.33
CA MET A 164 9.68 -5.25 13.71
C MET A 164 9.96 -6.51 14.56
N PRO A 165 9.46 -6.57 15.82
CA PRO A 165 9.72 -7.70 16.73
C PRO A 165 9.27 -9.08 16.17
N GLN A 166 8.19 -9.11 15.39
CA GLN A 166 7.65 -10.33 14.81
C GLN A 166 8.52 -10.95 13.70
N ALA A 167 9.43 -10.18 13.13
CA ALA A 167 10.31 -10.68 12.07
C ALA A 167 11.42 -11.60 12.62
N SER A 168 11.82 -11.40 13.89
CA SER A 168 12.87 -12.20 14.55
C SER A 168 12.35 -13.50 15.12
N ASP A 169 11.13 -13.53 15.66
CA ASP A 169 10.58 -14.71 16.36
C ASP A 169 9.93 -15.73 15.40
N ALA A 170 9.38 -15.29 14.29
CA ALA A 170 8.85 -16.20 13.26
C ALA A 170 9.95 -17.00 12.53
N SER A 171 11.21 -16.59 12.66
CA SER A 171 12.37 -17.25 12.05
C SER A 171 12.88 -18.45 12.85
N SER A 172 12.50 -18.60 14.13
CA SER A 172 13.23 -19.54 15.01
C SER A 172 12.52 -20.85 15.33
N ASN A 173 11.22 -21.04 15.06
CA ASN A 173 10.55 -22.22 15.62
C ASN A 173 9.59 -23.05 14.72
N ASN A 174 9.44 -22.81 13.43
CA ASN A 174 8.79 -23.79 12.54
C ASN A 174 9.01 -23.45 11.06
N ASP A 175 10.02 -24.04 10.45
CA ASP A 175 10.34 -23.92 9.01
C ASP A 175 9.26 -24.48 8.06
N ASN A 176 8.18 -25.05 8.57
CA ASN A 176 7.17 -25.76 7.80
C ASN A 176 5.78 -25.08 7.73
N SER A 177 5.59 -23.89 8.28
CA SER A 177 4.29 -23.23 8.10
C SER A 177 4.31 -22.34 6.85
N SER A 178 3.38 -22.55 5.93
CA SER A 178 3.20 -21.74 4.71
C SER A 178 3.06 -20.25 5.01
N MET A 179 2.57 -19.89 6.20
CA MET A 179 2.40 -18.53 6.68
C MET A 179 3.76 -17.89 7.05
N ALA A 180 4.66 -18.61 7.71
CA ALA A 180 6.00 -18.12 8.04
C ALA A 180 6.85 -17.91 6.77
N ALA A 181 6.75 -18.81 5.80
CA ALA A 181 7.40 -18.68 4.50
C ALA A 181 6.86 -17.45 3.73
N SER A 182 5.54 -17.22 3.73
CA SER A 182 4.91 -16.05 3.11
C SER A 182 5.34 -14.74 3.77
N MET A 183 5.44 -14.70 5.10
CA MET A 183 5.93 -13.52 5.83
C MET A 183 7.41 -13.24 5.53
N LYS A 184 8.26 -14.27 5.49
CA LYS A 184 9.67 -14.13 5.14
C LYS A 184 9.85 -13.64 3.71
N MET A 185 9.08 -14.18 2.76
CA MET A 185 9.06 -13.71 1.38
C MET A 185 8.60 -12.25 1.29
N MET A 186 7.51 -11.89 1.96
CA MET A 186 7.00 -10.52 1.99
C MET A 186 8.02 -9.53 2.58
N ASN A 187 8.71 -9.90 3.65
CA ASN A 187 9.71 -9.07 4.28
C ASN A 187 10.93 -8.81 3.38
N ASN A 188 11.32 -9.78 2.54
CA ASN A 188 12.44 -9.61 1.60
C ASN A 188 12.02 -8.87 0.32
N VAL A 189 10.78 -9.07 -0.15
CA VAL A 189 10.28 -8.44 -1.38
C VAL A 189 9.92 -6.97 -1.16
N MET A 190 9.42 -6.61 0.03
CA MET A 190 8.99 -5.23 0.35
C MET A 190 10.06 -4.16 0.09
N PRO A 191 11.32 -4.30 0.54
CA PRO A 191 12.36 -3.31 0.25
C PRO A 191 12.64 -3.15 -1.26
N ILE A 192 12.64 -4.26 -2.00
CA ILE A 192 12.85 -4.26 -3.45
C ILE A 192 11.70 -3.56 -4.16
N MET A 193 10.47 -3.89 -3.80
CA MET A 193 9.27 -3.21 -4.34
C MET A 193 9.30 -1.72 -4.03
N SER A 194 9.71 -1.32 -2.83
CA SER A 194 9.88 0.08 -2.45
C SER A 194 10.89 0.80 -3.35
N ALA A 195 12.02 0.18 -3.65
CA ALA A 195 13.01 0.73 -4.58
C ALA A 195 12.44 0.90 -5.99
N VAL A 196 11.73 -0.12 -6.51
CA VAL A 196 11.12 -0.07 -7.84
C VAL A 196 10.07 1.04 -7.92
N PHE A 197 9.18 1.15 -6.91
CA PHE A 197 8.22 2.25 -6.88
C PHE A 197 8.90 3.62 -6.83
N CYS A 198 9.89 3.80 -5.97
CA CYS A 198 10.61 5.06 -5.87
C CYS A 198 11.46 5.36 -7.11
N TYR A 199 11.83 4.38 -7.92
CA TYR A 199 12.53 4.57 -9.19
C TYR A 199 11.61 5.06 -10.31
N THR A 200 10.35 4.59 -10.32
CA THR A 200 9.38 4.86 -11.40
C THR A 200 8.45 6.03 -11.12
N LEU A 201 8.19 6.34 -9.85
CA LEU A 201 7.32 7.46 -9.45
C LEU A 201 8.10 8.78 -9.35
N PRO A 202 7.41 9.95 -9.39
CA PRO A 202 8.05 11.24 -9.17
C PRO A 202 8.88 11.28 -7.89
N SER A 203 10.06 11.89 -7.96
CA SER A 203 11.06 11.93 -6.87
C SER A 203 10.50 12.50 -5.57
N GLY A 204 9.58 13.46 -5.66
CA GLY A 204 8.86 14.01 -4.50
C GLY A 204 8.06 12.95 -3.73
N MET A 205 7.44 12.00 -4.42
CA MET A 205 6.77 10.87 -3.77
C MET A 205 7.77 9.92 -3.11
N GLY A 206 8.91 9.68 -3.74
CA GLY A 206 10.01 8.89 -3.17
C GLY A 206 10.53 9.50 -1.87
N LEU A 207 10.73 10.81 -1.81
CA LEU A 207 11.11 11.52 -0.59
C LEU A 207 10.06 11.41 0.52
N TYR A 208 8.79 11.58 0.19
CA TYR A 208 7.70 11.36 1.16
C TYR A 208 7.74 9.94 1.72
N TRP A 209 7.96 8.94 0.86
CA TRP A 209 8.06 7.54 1.27
C TRP A 209 9.24 7.30 2.23
N ILE A 210 10.40 7.85 1.92
CA ILE A 210 11.60 7.78 2.76
C ILE A 210 11.34 8.47 4.11
N ALA A 211 10.83 9.70 4.10
CA ALA A 211 10.51 10.44 5.33
C ALA A 211 9.52 9.67 6.22
N GLY A 212 8.44 9.13 5.63
CA GLY A 212 7.49 8.29 6.34
C GLY A 212 8.11 7.00 6.89
N SER A 213 9.08 6.41 6.19
CA SER A 213 9.81 5.23 6.65
C SER A 213 10.76 5.55 7.81
N VAL A 214 11.44 6.68 7.77
CA VAL A 214 12.29 7.16 8.87
C VAL A 214 11.47 7.42 10.13
N VAL A 215 10.34 8.13 10.00
CA VAL A 215 9.44 8.37 11.14
C VAL A 215 8.96 7.05 11.76
N ARG A 216 8.54 6.08 10.94
CA ARG A 216 8.15 4.75 11.42
C ARG A 216 9.29 4.03 12.12
N SER A 217 10.52 4.11 11.61
CA SER A 217 11.69 3.51 12.26
C SER A 217 11.93 4.11 13.64
N VAL A 218 11.86 5.45 13.76
CA VAL A 218 12.00 6.13 15.05
C VAL A 218 10.90 5.71 16.03
N GLN A 219 9.65 5.71 15.57
CA GLN A 219 8.51 5.25 16.37
C GLN A 219 8.71 3.81 16.85
N GLN A 220 9.16 2.91 15.96
CA GLN A 220 9.38 1.51 16.29
C GLN A 220 10.47 1.33 17.35
N VAL A 221 11.58 2.06 17.24
CA VAL A 221 12.65 2.04 18.25
C VAL A 221 12.14 2.51 19.62
N LEU A 222 11.33 3.59 19.63
CA LEU A 222 10.75 4.11 20.88
C LEU A 222 9.77 3.09 21.51
N ILE A 223 8.93 2.47 20.69
CA ILE A 223 7.97 1.44 21.12
C ILE A 223 8.72 0.22 21.66
N ASN A 224 9.72 -0.30 20.94
CA ASN A 224 10.51 -1.44 21.37
C ASN A 224 11.19 -1.15 22.74
N LYS A 225 11.84 0.01 22.84
CA LYS A 225 12.46 0.44 24.10
C LYS A 225 11.47 0.62 25.25
N HIS A 226 10.23 1.00 24.96
CA HIS A 226 9.17 1.08 25.95
C HIS A 226 8.69 -0.31 26.38
N ILE A 227 8.49 -1.22 25.42
CA ILE A 227 8.07 -2.61 25.67
C ILE A 227 9.14 -3.35 26.48
N ASP A 228 10.42 -3.21 26.12
CA ASP A 228 11.56 -3.86 26.81
C ASP A 228 11.66 -3.43 28.29
N LYS A 229 11.17 -2.22 28.61
CA LYS A 229 11.13 -1.72 30.00
C LYS A 229 9.89 -2.16 30.75
N MET A 230 8.86 -2.67 30.08
CA MET A 230 7.63 -3.13 30.70
C MET A 230 7.80 -4.57 31.17
N ASP A 231 7.47 -4.83 32.44
CA ASP A 231 7.28 -6.19 32.92
C ASP A 231 5.99 -6.76 32.33
N ILE A 232 6.15 -7.45 31.21
CA ILE A 232 5.05 -8.05 30.43
C ILE A 232 4.29 -9.08 31.26
N ASP A 233 5.02 -9.86 32.09
CA ASP A 233 4.43 -10.90 32.93
C ASP A 233 3.55 -10.29 34.04
N ALA A 234 4.00 -9.21 34.66
CA ALA A 234 3.19 -8.46 35.62
C ALA A 234 1.95 -7.83 34.97
N GLN A 235 2.04 -7.31 33.73
CA GLN A 235 0.90 -6.79 32.99
C GLN A 235 -0.09 -7.88 32.57
N ILE A 236 0.42 -8.99 32.08
CA ILE A 236 -0.41 -10.16 31.74
C ILE A 236 -1.18 -10.63 32.97
N LYS A 237 -0.51 -10.77 34.11
CA LYS A 237 -1.12 -11.16 35.38
C LYS A 237 -2.23 -10.18 35.79
N LYS A 238 -1.95 -8.88 35.76
CA LYS A 238 -2.93 -7.83 36.08
C LYS A 238 -4.14 -7.84 35.11
N ASN A 239 -3.93 -8.10 33.83
CA ASN A 239 -4.99 -8.19 32.84
C ASN A 239 -5.81 -9.46 33.03
N LEU A 240 -5.20 -10.60 33.37
CA LEU A 240 -5.87 -11.83 33.72
C LEU A 240 -6.75 -11.64 34.97
N GLU A 241 -6.23 -11.03 36.02
CA GLU A 241 -6.99 -10.71 37.24
C GLU A 241 -8.21 -9.82 36.94
N LYS A 242 -8.03 -8.77 36.11
CA LYS A 242 -9.15 -7.91 35.68
C LYS A 242 -10.19 -8.69 34.85
N ARG A 243 -9.75 -9.55 33.95
CA ARG A 243 -10.62 -10.41 33.15
C ARG A 243 -11.40 -11.36 34.06
N ASP A 244 -10.72 -12.02 34.98
CA ASP A 244 -11.32 -12.99 35.89
C ASP A 244 -12.32 -12.33 36.86
N ALA A 245 -11.98 -11.12 37.34
CA ALA A 245 -12.93 -10.33 38.14
C ALA A 245 -14.19 -9.94 37.35
N LYS A 246 -14.02 -9.61 36.05
CA LYS A 246 -15.16 -9.29 35.16
C LYS A 246 -16.02 -10.52 34.87
N LEU A 247 -15.41 -11.69 34.65
CA LEU A 247 -16.13 -12.96 34.42
C LEU A 247 -16.89 -13.38 35.66
N ARG A 248 -16.30 -13.27 36.87
CA ARG A 248 -16.99 -13.55 38.14
C ARG A 248 -18.20 -12.64 38.36
N LYS A 249 -18.12 -11.35 38.02
CA LYS A 249 -19.26 -10.43 38.05
C LYS A 249 -20.39 -10.82 37.09
N GLN A 250 -20.07 -11.54 36.01
CA GLN A 250 -21.03 -12.09 35.04
C GLN A 250 -21.54 -13.49 35.43
N GLY A 251 -21.15 -14.03 36.57
CA GLY A 251 -21.54 -15.36 37.02
C GLY A 251 -20.79 -16.51 36.32
N ILE A 252 -19.73 -16.20 35.60
CA ILE A 252 -18.94 -17.19 34.86
C ILE A 252 -17.67 -17.51 35.65
N ASP A 253 -17.45 -18.81 35.93
CA ASP A 253 -16.23 -19.29 36.59
C ASP A 253 -15.05 -19.29 35.59
N PRO A 254 -13.98 -18.47 35.81
CA PRO A 254 -12.84 -18.40 34.92
C PRO A 254 -12.09 -19.73 34.74
N ALA A 255 -12.07 -20.59 35.79
CA ALA A 255 -11.40 -21.88 35.75
C ALA A 255 -12.08 -22.86 34.76
N LYS A 256 -13.42 -22.85 34.71
CA LYS A 256 -14.18 -23.64 33.73
C LYS A 256 -13.90 -23.20 32.30
N LEU A 257 -13.84 -21.89 32.06
CA LEU A 257 -13.59 -21.33 30.73
C LEU A 257 -12.17 -21.71 30.25
N ASN A 258 -11.15 -21.62 31.11
CA ASN A 258 -9.77 -22.00 30.78
C ASN A 258 -9.63 -23.52 30.49
N ASN A 259 -10.38 -24.37 31.21
CA ASN A 259 -10.42 -25.80 30.94
C ASN A 259 -11.07 -26.13 29.59
N TYR A 260 -12.17 -25.43 29.21
CA TYR A 260 -12.76 -25.57 27.88
C TYR A 260 -11.84 -25.10 26.76
N ALA A 261 -11.12 -24.00 26.94
CA ALA A 261 -10.15 -23.50 25.97
C ALA A 261 -8.96 -24.48 25.80
N ASN A 262 -8.44 -25.04 26.90
CA ASN A 262 -7.36 -26.04 26.87
C ASN A 262 -7.81 -27.38 26.27
N MET A 263 -9.05 -27.80 26.43
CA MET A 263 -9.61 -28.99 25.78
C MET A 263 -9.75 -28.79 24.27
N SER A 264 -10.15 -27.59 23.81
CA SER A 264 -10.27 -27.25 22.40
C SER A 264 -8.92 -27.22 21.68
N THR A 265 -7.87 -26.71 22.34
CA THR A 265 -6.51 -26.66 21.75
C THR A 265 -5.80 -28.01 21.75
N ARG A 266 -6.17 -28.93 22.63
CA ARG A 266 -5.61 -30.27 22.67
C ARG A 266 -5.98 -31.12 21.44
N ASN A 267 -7.15 -30.89 20.85
CA ASN A 267 -7.60 -31.57 19.62
C ASN A 267 -6.95 -31.01 18.33
N VAL A 268 -6.41 -29.80 18.36
CA VAL A 268 -5.73 -29.19 17.20
C VAL A 268 -4.27 -29.65 17.06
N LYS A 269 -3.64 -30.12 18.15
CA LYS A 269 -2.24 -30.57 18.14
C LYS A 269 -2.02 -32.01 17.65
N THR A 270 -3.09 -32.76 17.37
CA THR A 270 -2.98 -34.20 17.06
C THR A 270 -2.95 -34.53 15.55
N SER A 271 -2.94 -33.54 14.65
CA SER A 271 -2.89 -33.81 13.21
C SER A 271 -1.50 -33.74 12.56
N SER A 272 -0.43 -33.53 13.35
CA SER A 272 0.94 -33.50 12.78
C SER A 272 2.00 -33.88 13.83
N ALA A 273 2.08 -35.18 14.17
CA ALA A 273 3.28 -35.73 14.79
C ALA A 273 3.53 -37.15 14.24
N PRO A 274 4.78 -37.48 13.85
CA PRO A 274 5.13 -38.82 13.41
C PRO A 274 5.16 -39.79 14.57
N ALA A 275 4.85 -41.04 14.23
CA ALA A 275 4.70 -42.17 15.13
C ALA A 275 5.93 -42.38 16.05
N ALA A 276 5.71 -42.33 17.35
CA ALA A 276 6.55 -43.05 18.32
C ALA A 276 5.74 -43.37 19.59
N THR A 277 5.65 -44.65 19.86
CA THR A 277 5.36 -45.38 21.09
C THR A 277 3.96 -45.30 21.70
N LYS A 278 3.29 -46.42 21.54
CA LYS A 278 2.01 -46.83 22.16
C LYS A 278 2.07 -46.85 23.67
N ALA A 279 1.25 -46.00 24.32
CA ALA A 279 0.68 -46.30 25.60
C ALA A 279 -0.83 -46.49 25.39
N LYS A 280 -1.33 -47.69 25.67
CA LYS A 280 -2.71 -48.13 25.54
C LYS A 280 -3.63 -47.32 26.45
N ALA A 281 -4.43 -46.45 25.85
CA ALA A 281 -5.65 -45.97 26.51
C ALA A 281 -6.76 -47.02 26.31
N PRO A 282 -7.66 -47.25 27.29
CA PRO A 282 -8.70 -48.27 27.19
C PRO A 282 -9.61 -47.95 26.00
N SER A 283 -9.73 -48.92 25.09
CA SER A 283 -10.59 -48.88 23.92
C SER A 283 -12.07 -48.93 24.37
N MET A 284 -12.78 -47.85 24.19
CA MET A 284 -14.24 -47.90 24.24
C MET A 284 -14.77 -48.92 23.25
N THR A 285 -15.62 -49.83 23.72
CA THR A 285 -16.33 -50.83 22.89
C THR A 285 -17.20 -50.12 21.87
N GLN A 286 -17.49 -50.77 20.75
CA GLN A 286 -18.32 -50.21 19.68
C GLN A 286 -19.68 -49.74 20.18
N GLU A 287 -20.29 -50.50 21.11
CA GLU A 287 -21.56 -50.12 21.76
C GLU A 287 -21.46 -48.82 22.56
N GLN A 288 -20.37 -48.58 23.28
CA GLN A 288 -20.14 -47.32 24.00
C GLN A 288 -19.95 -46.13 23.08
N LYS A 289 -19.38 -46.33 21.88
CA LYS A 289 -19.25 -45.29 20.85
C LYS A 289 -20.60 -44.94 20.23
N GLU A 290 -21.42 -45.96 19.97
CA GLU A 290 -22.77 -45.77 19.42
C GLU A 290 -23.71 -45.10 20.43
N GLU A 291 -23.61 -45.45 21.69
CA GLU A 291 -24.40 -44.82 22.77
C GLU A 291 -23.97 -43.35 23.01
N ALA A 292 -22.65 -43.04 22.94
CA ALA A 292 -22.14 -41.68 23.01
C ALA A 292 -22.56 -40.84 21.81
N MET A 293 -22.56 -41.44 20.61
CA MET A 293 -23.05 -40.80 19.39
C MET A 293 -24.55 -40.53 19.44
N ARG A 294 -25.35 -41.50 19.94
CA ARG A 294 -26.80 -41.34 20.09
C ARG A 294 -27.13 -40.23 21.10
N LYS A 295 -26.43 -40.18 22.27
CA LYS A 295 -26.61 -39.13 23.26
C LYS A 295 -26.18 -37.74 22.73
N ALA A 296 -25.11 -37.67 21.95
CA ALA A 296 -24.72 -36.44 21.30
C ALA A 296 -25.75 -35.97 20.26
N THR A 297 -26.29 -36.88 19.47
CA THR A 297 -27.32 -36.58 18.45
C THR A 297 -28.63 -36.11 19.10
N GLU A 298 -29.00 -36.74 20.20
CA GLU A 298 -30.20 -36.37 20.99
C GLU A 298 -30.05 -35.00 21.64
N TYR A 299 -28.86 -34.69 22.17
CA TYR A 299 -28.53 -33.37 22.70
C TYR A 299 -28.54 -32.28 21.62
N TYR A 300 -28.02 -32.58 20.44
CA TYR A 300 -28.05 -31.66 19.28
C TYR A 300 -29.48 -31.44 18.77
N ASN A 301 -30.30 -32.48 18.68
CA ASN A 301 -31.69 -32.38 18.26
C ASN A 301 -32.55 -31.60 19.26
N LYS A 302 -32.31 -31.75 20.55
CA LYS A 302 -33.03 -31.01 21.62
C LYS A 302 -32.68 -29.52 21.67
N ASN A 303 -31.43 -29.14 21.27
CA ASN A 303 -31.00 -27.75 21.15
C ASN A 303 -31.26 -27.14 19.77
N ALA A 304 -31.46 -27.95 18.73
CA ALA A 304 -31.86 -27.50 17.38
C ALA A 304 -33.30 -26.95 17.32
N ALA A 305 -34.10 -27.23 18.34
CA ALA A 305 -35.50 -26.75 18.42
C ALA A 305 -35.61 -25.25 18.78
N LYS A 306 -34.52 -24.54 19.10
CA LYS A 306 -34.57 -23.07 19.34
C LYS A 306 -34.51 -22.32 18.01
N PRO A 307 -35.56 -21.57 17.61
CA PRO A 307 -35.56 -20.80 16.38
C PRO A 307 -34.42 -19.79 16.37
N GLY A 308 -33.61 -19.79 15.28
CA GLY A 308 -32.47 -18.85 15.09
C GLY A 308 -31.11 -19.34 15.55
N SER A 309 -31.00 -20.55 16.16
CA SER A 309 -29.70 -21.15 16.51
C SER A 309 -28.94 -21.63 15.28
N LEU A 310 -27.59 -21.69 15.36
CA LEU A 310 -26.73 -22.18 14.28
C LEU A 310 -27.07 -23.63 13.89
N ALA A 311 -27.47 -24.46 14.86
CA ALA A 311 -27.90 -25.83 14.65
C ALA A 311 -29.25 -25.90 13.90
N SER A 312 -30.20 -24.97 14.19
CA SER A 312 -31.46 -24.85 13.46
C SER A 312 -31.23 -24.50 11.97
N LYS A 313 -30.26 -23.57 11.67
CA LYS A 313 -29.90 -23.21 10.32
C LYS A 313 -29.19 -24.34 9.57
N ALA A 314 -28.33 -25.10 10.24
CA ALA A 314 -27.65 -26.25 9.66
C ALA A 314 -28.63 -27.40 9.32
N ASN A 315 -29.59 -27.66 10.18
CA ASN A 315 -30.66 -28.66 9.92
C ASN A 315 -31.56 -28.22 8.75
N MET A 316 -31.88 -26.94 8.64
CA MET A 316 -32.67 -26.39 7.52
C MET A 316 -31.98 -26.59 6.18
N VAL A 317 -30.63 -26.40 6.12
CA VAL A 317 -29.85 -26.66 4.92
C VAL A 317 -29.79 -28.16 4.58
N ARG A 318 -29.68 -29.03 5.58
CA ARG A 318 -29.67 -30.48 5.37
C ARG A 318 -31.02 -30.95 4.86
N ASP A 319 -32.15 -30.53 5.45
CA ASP A 319 -33.49 -30.86 5.02
C ASP A 319 -33.82 -30.35 3.61
N TYR A 320 -33.26 -29.19 3.23
CA TYR A 320 -33.38 -28.67 1.89
C TYR A 320 -32.61 -29.52 0.88
N ASN A 321 -31.38 -29.95 1.20
CA ASN A 321 -30.57 -30.81 0.33
C ASN A 321 -31.19 -32.23 0.21
N GLU A 322 -31.76 -32.78 1.26
CA GLU A 322 -32.44 -34.10 1.19
C GLU A 322 -33.73 -34.05 0.35
N LYS A 323 -34.43 -32.91 0.32
CA LYS A 323 -35.61 -32.73 -0.54
C LYS A 323 -35.28 -32.53 -2.02
N ASN A 324 -34.12 -31.98 -2.33
CA ASN A 324 -33.72 -31.68 -3.73
C ASN A 324 -32.84 -32.76 -4.36
N ASN A 325 -32.44 -33.80 -3.65
CA ASN A 325 -31.68 -34.94 -4.13
C ASN A 325 -32.53 -36.23 -4.29
N LYS A 326 -33.84 -36.07 -4.47
CA LYS A 326 -34.75 -37.16 -4.87
C LYS A 326 -35.20 -36.97 -6.33
#